data_9fb51a301e60306e745a8e02312172d8
#
_entry.id   9fb51a301e60306e745a8e02312172d8
#
_cell.length_a   1.000
_cell.length_b   1.000
_cell.length_c   1.000
_cell.angle_alpha   90.00
_cell.angle_beta   90.00
_cell.angle_gamma   90.00
#
_symmetry.space_group_name_H-M   'P 1'
#
loop_
_entity.id
_entity.type
_entity.pdbx_description
1 polymer ?
#
loop_
_entity_poly.entity_id
_entity_poly.type
_entity_poly.pdbx_seq_one_letter_code
_entity_poly.pdbx_strand_id
1 'polypeptide(L)'
;PDSLVIQAENGMTIWSQDAYDFVRESGDAPTSANPSLWRNTQYNARYGLFEVTDGIYQVRGYDISNITFVRSENGWIIMDCGSSRYTASEALKLFREQMGDDRIVAVVISHAHVDHYGGIEGLIGAEDVADASLPLDEQIASGKTAIIVPQGFADAVMKENILVGTAMKRRAIYQYGSFLPYSEQGRLSVGIGLTAVQGGTGYLAPTYEVTDTLFETEIDGVKAVFQLTPGTESPAEMNTYFPD
;
A
#
# COMPACT_ATOMS: atom_id res chain seq x y z
N PRO A 1 4.19 14.35 12.68
CA PRO A 1 3.29 15.49 12.51
C PRO A 1 2.23 15.48 13.62
N ASP A 2 1.78 16.70 14.03
CA ASP A 2 0.82 16.84 15.13
C ASP A 2 -0.62 16.49 14.70
N SER A 3 -0.88 16.40 13.41
CA SER A 3 -2.18 16.08 12.79
C SER A 3 -1.96 15.43 11.42
N LEU A 4 -2.77 14.44 11.08
CA LEU A 4 -2.79 13.84 9.75
C LEU A 4 -4.24 13.64 9.28
N VAL A 5 -4.71 14.56 8.45
CA VAL A 5 -6.00 14.48 7.76
C VAL A 5 -5.76 14.68 6.26
N ILE A 6 -6.08 13.66 5.47
CA ILE A 6 -5.93 13.67 4.01
C ILE A 6 -7.30 13.84 3.39
N GLN A 7 -7.43 14.82 2.50
CA GLN A 7 -8.68 15.18 1.84
C GLN A 7 -8.55 15.10 0.31
N ALA A 8 -9.65 14.78 -0.35
CA ALA A 8 -9.79 14.93 -1.79
C ALA A 8 -10.00 16.40 -2.16
N GLU A 9 -9.90 16.73 -3.46
CA GLU A 9 -10.07 18.08 -3.99
C GLU A 9 -11.46 18.69 -3.66
N ASN A 10 -12.47 17.86 -3.49
CA ASN A 10 -13.83 18.27 -3.13
C ASN A 10 -14.03 18.47 -1.61
N GLY A 11 -12.97 18.35 -0.81
CA GLY A 11 -13.01 18.48 0.65
C GLY A 11 -13.47 17.22 1.41
N MET A 12 -13.74 16.11 0.71
CA MET A 12 -14.08 14.85 1.38
C MET A 12 -12.85 14.29 2.11
N THR A 13 -12.99 13.93 3.37
CA THR A 13 -11.93 13.26 4.13
C THR A 13 -11.73 11.83 3.61
N ILE A 14 -10.55 11.55 3.12
CA ILE A 14 -10.11 10.25 2.60
C ILE A 14 -9.53 9.40 3.73
N TRP A 15 -8.70 10.02 4.59
CA TRP A 15 -8.04 9.38 5.72
C TRP A 15 -7.87 10.37 6.85
N SER A 16 -7.98 9.91 8.11
CA SER A 16 -7.72 10.73 9.28
C SER A 16 -7.14 9.91 10.42
N GLN A 17 -5.94 10.25 10.84
CA GLN A 17 -5.34 9.76 12.08
C GLN A 17 -5.95 10.44 13.31
N ASP A 18 -6.38 11.70 13.17
CA ASP A 18 -6.98 12.48 14.25
C ASP A 18 -8.30 11.88 14.74
N ALA A 19 -9.01 11.16 13.86
CA ALA A 19 -10.20 10.41 14.24
C ALA A 19 -9.93 9.33 15.31
N TYR A 20 -8.65 8.98 15.53
CA TYR A 20 -8.19 7.96 16.51
C TYR A 20 -7.41 8.54 17.69
N ASP A 21 -7.49 9.84 17.94
CA ASP A 21 -6.84 10.49 19.09
C ASP A 21 -7.28 9.85 20.42
N PHE A 22 -8.54 9.41 20.50
CA PHE A 22 -9.08 8.73 21.67
C PHE A 22 -8.33 7.43 22.03
N VAL A 23 -7.64 6.78 21.07
CA VAL A 23 -6.78 5.61 21.32
C VAL A 23 -5.34 6.05 21.53
N ARG A 24 -4.86 6.97 20.70
CA ARG A 24 -3.46 7.42 20.69
C ARG A 24 -3.06 8.11 21.98
N GLU A 25 -3.95 8.91 22.54
CA GLU A 25 -3.70 9.70 23.75
C GLU A 25 -4.03 8.96 25.05
N SER A 26 -4.63 7.78 24.97
CA SER A 26 -5.07 7.04 26.14
C SER A 26 -4.05 6.01 26.63
N GLY A 27 -4.17 5.60 27.89
CA GLY A 27 -3.37 4.55 28.52
C GLY A 27 -3.98 3.16 28.36
N ASP A 28 -4.52 2.64 29.46
CA ASP A 28 -5.09 1.27 29.52
C ASP A 28 -6.37 1.12 28.69
N ALA A 29 -6.63 -0.11 28.28
CA ALA A 29 -7.86 -0.44 27.56
C ALA A 29 -9.11 -0.17 28.41
N PRO A 30 -10.15 0.47 27.84
CA PRO A 30 -11.43 0.59 28.51
C PRO A 30 -12.10 -0.78 28.63
N THR A 31 -13.07 -0.91 29.53
CA THR A 31 -13.81 -2.18 29.75
C THR A 31 -14.63 -2.61 28.52
N SER A 32 -14.91 -1.69 27.60
CA SER A 32 -15.62 -1.92 26.33
C SER A 32 -14.76 -2.54 25.23
N ALA A 33 -13.43 -2.55 25.36
CA ALA A 33 -12.52 -3.03 24.33
C ALA A 33 -11.64 -4.18 24.85
N ASN A 34 -11.33 -5.14 23.96
CA ASN A 34 -10.35 -6.18 24.28
C ASN A 34 -8.96 -5.54 24.43
N PRO A 35 -8.22 -5.80 25.55
CA PRO A 35 -6.94 -5.17 25.80
C PRO A 35 -5.89 -5.43 24.71
N SER A 36 -5.91 -6.62 24.08
CA SER A 36 -4.97 -6.93 22.98
C SER A 36 -5.30 -6.13 21.72
N LEU A 37 -6.59 -5.96 21.39
CA LEU A 37 -7.04 -5.14 20.27
C LEU A 37 -6.72 -3.66 20.52
N TRP A 38 -6.95 -3.17 21.75
CA TRP A 38 -6.62 -1.82 22.14
C TRP A 38 -5.15 -1.50 21.92
N ARG A 39 -4.26 -2.33 22.45
CA ARG A 39 -2.81 -2.21 22.26
C ARG A 39 -2.40 -2.30 20.80
N ASN A 40 -2.98 -3.22 20.03
CA ASN A 40 -2.76 -3.33 18.58
C ASN A 40 -3.17 -2.02 17.87
N THR A 41 -4.33 -1.46 18.22
CA THR A 41 -4.80 -0.20 17.65
C THR A 41 -3.87 0.97 18.00
N GLN A 42 -3.33 1.02 19.23
CA GLN A 42 -2.33 2.02 19.62
C GLN A 42 -1.06 1.94 18.76
N TYR A 43 -0.62 0.74 18.36
CA TYR A 43 0.50 0.58 17.42
C TYR A 43 0.12 1.05 16.02
N ASN A 44 -1.06 0.68 15.52
CA ASN A 44 -1.56 1.11 14.22
C ASN A 44 -1.82 2.62 14.12
N ALA A 45 -2.04 3.28 15.25
CA ALA A 45 -2.20 4.74 15.33
C ALA A 45 -0.87 5.51 15.28
N ARG A 46 0.27 4.82 15.22
CA ARG A 46 1.58 5.44 14.97
C ARG A 46 1.76 5.62 13.47
N TYR A 47 2.08 6.84 13.07
CA TYR A 47 2.23 7.18 11.67
C TYR A 47 3.48 8.02 11.38
N GLY A 48 3.97 7.95 10.17
CA GLY A 48 5.16 8.66 9.73
C GLY A 48 6.08 7.80 8.87
N LEU A 49 7.30 8.28 8.65
CA LEU A 49 8.38 7.55 7.98
C LEU A 49 9.22 6.79 9.01
N PHE A 50 9.42 5.51 8.76
CA PHE A 50 10.20 4.61 9.62
C PHE A 50 11.32 3.95 8.80
N GLU A 51 12.52 3.99 9.29
CA GLU A 51 13.60 3.14 8.81
C GLU A 51 13.38 1.71 9.35
N VAL A 52 13.30 0.74 8.44
CA VAL A 52 13.13 -0.68 8.79
C VAL A 52 14.50 -1.33 9.00
N THR A 53 15.39 -1.08 8.05
CA THR A 53 16.80 -1.44 8.04
C THR A 53 17.52 -0.50 7.08
N ASP A 54 18.84 -0.57 7.00
CA ASP A 54 19.60 0.25 6.07
C ASP A 54 19.07 0.13 4.63
N GLY A 55 18.77 1.26 4.02
CA GLY A 55 18.22 1.33 2.67
C GLY A 55 16.73 0.95 2.52
N ILE A 56 16.03 0.53 3.57
CA ILE A 56 14.61 0.18 3.52
C ILE A 56 13.80 1.05 4.49
N TYR A 57 12.83 1.77 3.95
CA TYR A 57 11.97 2.70 4.68
C TYR A 57 10.50 2.36 4.46
N GLN A 58 9.65 2.65 5.46
CA GLN A 58 8.21 2.50 5.36
C GLN A 58 7.48 3.77 5.78
N VAL A 59 6.55 4.23 4.96
CA VAL A 59 5.51 5.16 5.41
C VAL A 59 4.36 4.33 5.97
N ARG A 60 4.07 4.53 7.26
CA ARG A 60 3.05 3.82 8.02
C ARG A 60 1.97 4.78 8.49
N GLY A 61 0.73 4.27 8.59
CA GLY A 61 -0.41 5.00 9.14
C GLY A 61 -1.00 6.07 8.22
N TYR A 62 -0.61 6.13 6.95
CA TYR A 62 -1.18 6.99 5.91
C TYR A 62 -2.31 6.29 5.15
N ASP A 63 -2.37 4.97 5.26
CA ASP A 63 -3.37 4.10 4.65
C ASP A 63 -3.57 2.87 5.57
N ILE A 64 -4.43 1.92 5.20
CA ILE A 64 -4.56 0.65 5.89
C ILE A 64 -3.31 -0.21 5.71
N SER A 65 -2.72 -0.21 4.51
CA SER A 65 -1.45 -0.85 4.19
C SER A 65 -0.27 0.13 4.32
N ASN A 66 0.94 -0.39 4.42
CA ASN A 66 2.17 0.39 4.41
C ASN A 66 2.69 0.53 2.99
N ILE A 67 3.40 1.63 2.71
CA ILE A 67 4.16 1.81 1.48
C ILE A 67 5.64 1.70 1.82
N THR A 68 6.34 0.73 1.20
CA THR A 68 7.75 0.47 1.49
C THR A 68 8.62 0.95 0.34
N PHE A 69 9.70 1.62 0.67
CA PHE A 69 10.70 2.15 -0.26
C PHE A 69 12.01 1.43 -0.03
N VAL A 70 12.55 0.81 -1.08
CA VAL A 70 13.83 0.10 -1.07
C VAL A 70 14.81 0.89 -1.95
N ARG A 71 15.97 1.25 -1.37
CA ARG A 71 17.00 2.01 -2.09
C ARG A 71 17.61 1.15 -3.18
N SER A 72 17.72 1.71 -4.39
CA SER A 72 18.44 1.13 -5.52
C SER A 72 19.60 2.06 -5.94
N GLU A 73 20.37 1.67 -6.96
CA GLU A 73 21.54 2.47 -7.39
C GLU A 73 21.14 3.88 -7.85
N ASN A 74 20.06 3.99 -8.63
CA ASN A 74 19.66 5.25 -9.27
C ASN A 74 18.30 5.79 -8.80
N GLY A 75 17.71 5.19 -7.75
CA GLY A 75 16.40 5.62 -7.27
C GLY A 75 15.81 4.72 -6.21
N TRP A 76 14.50 4.49 -6.30
CA TRP A 76 13.74 3.74 -5.33
C TRP A 76 12.85 2.69 -5.99
N ILE A 77 12.80 1.51 -5.39
CA ILE A 77 11.80 0.48 -5.67
C ILE A 77 10.69 0.65 -4.62
N ILE A 78 9.45 0.74 -5.06
CA ILE A 78 8.30 0.81 -4.15
C ILE A 78 7.65 -0.57 -4.06
N MET A 79 7.41 -1.03 -2.82
CA MET A 79 6.64 -2.23 -2.54
C MET A 79 5.26 -1.82 -2.04
N ASP A 80 4.23 -2.16 -2.81
CA ASP A 80 2.83 -1.81 -2.63
C ASP A 80 2.54 -0.29 -2.63
N CYS A 81 1.30 0.09 -2.86
CA CYS A 81 0.94 1.47 -3.18
C CYS A 81 -0.11 2.10 -2.27
N GLY A 82 -0.65 1.36 -1.28
CA GLY A 82 -1.83 1.83 -0.56
C GLY A 82 -3.12 1.69 -1.37
N SER A 83 -4.23 2.16 -0.81
CA SER A 83 -5.57 2.03 -1.38
C SER A 83 -5.98 3.20 -2.29
N SER A 84 -5.37 4.37 -2.08
CA SER A 84 -5.83 5.64 -2.66
C SER A 84 -4.67 6.49 -3.15
N ARG A 85 -4.88 7.12 -4.32
CA ARG A 85 -3.91 8.08 -4.84
C ARG A 85 -3.63 9.24 -3.88
N TYR A 86 -4.61 9.62 -3.06
CA TYR A 86 -4.46 10.71 -2.10
C TYR A 86 -3.54 10.32 -0.95
N THR A 87 -3.75 9.13 -0.37
CA THR A 87 -2.89 8.62 0.71
C THR A 87 -1.50 8.31 0.23
N ALA A 88 -1.37 7.73 -0.96
CA ALA A 88 -0.09 7.43 -1.60
C ALA A 88 0.70 8.71 -1.95
N SER A 89 0.02 9.74 -2.46
CA SER A 89 0.65 11.03 -2.77
C SER A 89 1.18 11.73 -1.51
N GLU A 90 0.42 11.75 -0.41
CA GLU A 90 0.89 12.34 0.85
C GLU A 90 2.01 11.49 1.49
N ALA A 91 1.96 10.16 1.34
CA ALA A 91 3.03 9.28 1.78
C ALA A 91 4.33 9.52 0.98
N LEU A 92 4.23 9.65 -0.35
CA LEU A 92 5.38 9.96 -1.21
C LEU A 92 5.95 11.36 -0.90
N LYS A 93 5.10 12.33 -0.65
CA LYS A 93 5.52 13.68 -0.27
C LYS A 93 6.32 13.66 1.04
N LEU A 94 5.80 13.01 2.09
CA LEU A 94 6.54 12.84 3.33
C LEU A 94 7.90 12.16 3.09
N PHE A 95 7.90 11.10 2.28
CA PHE A 95 9.12 10.37 1.95
C PHE A 95 10.15 11.27 1.25
N ARG A 96 9.73 12.01 0.22
CA ARG A 96 10.60 12.91 -0.55
C ARG A 96 11.14 14.08 0.28
N GLU A 97 10.37 14.61 1.21
CA GLU A 97 10.80 15.66 2.14
C GLU A 97 11.99 15.21 3.02
N GLN A 98 12.10 13.93 3.31
CA GLN A 98 13.14 13.37 4.17
C GLN A 98 14.31 12.73 3.39
N MET A 99 14.01 12.09 2.25
CA MET A 99 14.95 11.23 1.53
C MET A 99 15.39 11.81 0.18
N GLY A 100 14.77 12.91 -0.27
CA GLY A 100 15.03 13.50 -1.58
C GLY A 100 14.08 13.00 -2.68
N ASP A 101 14.19 13.62 -3.86
CA ASP A 101 13.27 13.43 -4.98
C ASP A 101 13.89 12.54 -6.07
N ASP A 102 14.54 11.44 -5.68
CA ASP A 102 15.06 10.47 -6.64
C ASP A 102 13.90 9.73 -7.34
N ARG A 103 14.17 9.26 -8.56
CA ARG A 103 13.16 8.60 -9.40
C ARG A 103 12.65 7.30 -8.77
N ILE A 104 11.44 6.94 -9.11
CA ILE A 104 10.89 5.60 -8.85
C ILE A 104 11.28 4.70 -10.03
N VAL A 105 12.09 3.69 -9.75
CA VAL A 105 12.62 2.75 -10.76
C VAL A 105 11.62 1.66 -11.08
N ALA A 106 11.01 1.13 -10.02
CA ALA A 106 9.99 0.09 -10.14
C ALA A 106 8.93 0.22 -9.03
N VAL A 107 7.73 -0.22 -9.33
CA VAL A 107 6.66 -0.48 -8.36
C VAL A 107 6.37 -1.98 -8.41
N VAL A 108 6.54 -2.66 -7.28
CA VAL A 108 6.26 -4.08 -7.11
C VAL A 108 4.99 -4.23 -6.29
N ILE A 109 3.98 -4.88 -6.83
CA ILE A 109 2.70 -5.10 -6.15
C ILE A 109 2.63 -6.55 -5.72
N SER A 110 2.49 -6.77 -4.41
CA SER A 110 2.53 -8.10 -3.80
C SER A 110 1.34 -8.96 -4.21
N HIS A 111 0.13 -8.38 -4.27
CA HIS A 111 -1.09 -9.10 -4.63
C HIS A 111 -2.22 -8.18 -5.09
N ALA A 112 -3.36 -8.78 -5.47
CA ALA A 112 -4.44 -8.10 -6.19
C ALA A 112 -5.49 -7.41 -5.30
N HIS A 113 -5.27 -7.26 -3.99
CA HIS A 113 -6.16 -6.46 -3.15
C HIS A 113 -5.94 -4.96 -3.33
N VAL A 114 -7.02 -4.19 -3.25
CA VAL A 114 -7.03 -2.77 -3.58
C VAL A 114 -6.08 -1.91 -2.75
N ASP A 115 -5.84 -2.30 -1.50
CA ASP A 115 -4.95 -1.60 -0.58
C ASP A 115 -3.45 -1.81 -0.87
N HIS A 116 -3.13 -2.61 -1.89
CA HIS A 116 -1.76 -2.82 -2.36
C HIS A 116 -1.46 -2.18 -3.72
N TYR A 117 -2.50 -1.90 -4.54
CA TYR A 117 -2.29 -1.28 -5.86
C TYR A 117 -3.06 0.04 -6.06
N GLY A 118 -4.12 0.29 -5.28
CA GLY A 118 -5.08 1.36 -5.55
C GLY A 118 -4.51 2.78 -5.46
N GLY A 119 -3.38 2.95 -4.80
CA GLY A 119 -2.69 4.23 -4.66
C GLY A 119 -1.69 4.56 -5.75
N ILE A 120 -1.46 3.67 -6.72
CA ILE A 120 -0.36 3.78 -7.70
C ILE A 120 -0.31 5.13 -8.44
N GLU A 121 -1.47 5.70 -8.81
CA GLU A 121 -1.56 7.02 -9.47
C GLU A 121 -1.13 8.20 -8.56
N GLY A 122 -0.97 7.97 -7.26
CA GLY A 122 -0.41 8.93 -6.32
C GLY A 122 1.11 8.87 -6.21
N LEU A 123 1.73 7.82 -6.77
CA LEU A 123 3.16 7.57 -6.75
C LEU A 123 3.83 7.90 -8.09
N ILE A 124 3.21 7.52 -9.20
CA ILE A 124 3.71 7.72 -10.56
C ILE A 124 2.60 8.17 -11.50
N GLY A 125 2.97 8.96 -12.53
CA GLY A 125 2.08 9.30 -13.63
C GLY A 125 2.04 8.21 -14.70
N ALA A 126 0.98 8.18 -15.50
CA ALA A 126 0.88 7.23 -16.62
C ALA A 126 2.00 7.44 -17.66
N GLU A 127 2.48 8.67 -17.79
CA GLU A 127 3.60 9.05 -18.66
C GLU A 127 4.95 8.48 -18.19
N ASP A 128 5.06 8.12 -16.91
CA ASP A 128 6.28 7.57 -16.31
C ASP A 128 6.38 6.04 -16.45
N VAL A 129 5.29 5.39 -16.84
CA VAL A 129 5.22 3.94 -16.96
C VAL A 129 6.07 3.44 -18.12
N ALA A 130 6.84 2.36 -17.90
CA ALA A 130 7.68 1.73 -18.88
C ALA A 130 6.85 1.05 -19.99
N ASP A 131 7.48 0.83 -21.15
CA ASP A 131 6.86 0.09 -22.26
C ASP A 131 6.83 -1.42 -21.94
N ALA A 132 5.61 -1.96 -21.78
CA ALA A 132 5.39 -3.37 -21.48
C ALA A 132 5.83 -4.35 -22.57
N SER A 133 6.17 -3.87 -23.78
CA SER A 133 6.70 -4.71 -24.85
C SER A 133 8.20 -5.03 -24.69
N LEU A 134 8.90 -4.31 -23.80
CA LEU A 134 10.32 -4.49 -23.53
C LEU A 134 10.54 -5.56 -22.44
N PRO A 135 11.68 -6.29 -22.48
CA PRO A 135 12.14 -7.10 -21.36
C PRO A 135 12.30 -6.27 -20.07
N LEU A 136 12.23 -6.90 -18.90
CA LEU A 136 12.25 -6.19 -17.60
C LEU A 136 13.51 -5.35 -17.41
N ASP A 137 14.67 -5.89 -17.76
CA ASP A 137 15.95 -5.18 -17.68
C ASP A 137 15.99 -3.93 -18.58
N GLU A 138 15.43 -4.01 -19.78
CA GLU A 138 15.30 -2.86 -20.68
C GLU A 138 14.29 -1.83 -20.16
N GLN A 139 13.18 -2.28 -19.53
CA GLN A 139 12.23 -1.37 -18.86
C GLN A 139 12.93 -0.57 -17.77
N ILE A 140 13.70 -1.22 -16.89
CA ILE A 140 14.44 -0.60 -15.78
C ILE A 140 15.48 0.40 -16.32
N ALA A 141 16.21 0.01 -17.38
CA ALA A 141 17.23 0.85 -18.01
C ALA A 141 16.65 2.04 -18.80
N SER A 142 15.36 2.00 -19.16
CA SER A 142 14.71 3.04 -19.99
C SER A 142 14.58 4.41 -19.33
N GLY A 143 14.77 4.50 -18.02
CA GLY A 143 14.49 5.71 -17.23
C GLY A 143 13.02 5.87 -16.86
N LYS A 144 12.16 4.92 -17.21
CA LYS A 144 10.74 4.82 -16.84
C LYS A 144 10.55 3.86 -15.67
N THR A 145 9.36 3.76 -15.14
CA THR A 145 9.01 2.93 -14.00
C THR A 145 8.41 1.61 -14.45
N ALA A 146 9.03 0.50 -14.11
CA ALA A 146 8.45 -0.83 -14.30
C ALA A 146 7.36 -1.10 -13.24
N ILE A 147 6.23 -1.67 -13.65
CA ILE A 147 5.16 -2.13 -12.73
C ILE A 147 5.15 -3.66 -12.76
N ILE A 148 5.64 -4.26 -11.68
CA ILE A 148 5.87 -5.70 -11.55
C ILE A 148 4.79 -6.30 -10.68
N VAL A 149 4.10 -7.34 -11.18
CA VAL A 149 2.97 -7.97 -10.49
C VAL A 149 3.03 -9.50 -10.58
N PRO A 150 2.34 -10.24 -9.69
CA PRO A 150 2.21 -11.70 -9.82
C PRO A 150 1.30 -12.10 -10.98
N GLN A 151 1.49 -13.32 -11.48
CA GLN A 151 0.67 -13.92 -12.53
C GLN A 151 -0.83 -13.87 -12.22
N GLY A 152 -1.63 -13.43 -13.19
CA GLY A 152 -3.09 -13.33 -13.08
C GLY A 152 -3.60 -12.11 -12.34
N PHE A 153 -2.73 -11.15 -12.03
CA PHE A 153 -3.05 -9.95 -11.26
C PHE A 153 -4.23 -9.17 -11.85
N ALA A 154 -4.17 -8.80 -13.13
CA ALA A 154 -5.22 -8.00 -13.75
C ALA A 154 -6.58 -8.70 -13.73
N ASP A 155 -6.62 -10.01 -13.97
CA ASP A 155 -7.84 -10.84 -13.92
C ASP A 155 -8.42 -10.89 -12.48
N ALA A 156 -7.58 -11.05 -11.48
CA ALA A 156 -7.98 -11.04 -10.06
C ALA A 156 -8.55 -9.67 -9.65
N VAL A 157 -7.88 -8.56 -10.01
CA VAL A 157 -8.37 -7.19 -9.79
C VAL A 157 -9.76 -6.97 -10.40
N MET A 158 -9.95 -7.38 -11.66
CA MET A 158 -11.23 -7.24 -12.37
C MET A 158 -12.33 -8.07 -11.73
N LYS A 159 -12.04 -9.31 -11.36
CA LYS A 159 -13.02 -10.20 -10.71
C LYS A 159 -13.47 -9.64 -9.37
N GLU A 160 -12.56 -9.25 -8.52
CA GLU A 160 -12.87 -8.79 -7.17
C GLU A 160 -13.57 -7.42 -7.15
N ASN A 161 -13.08 -6.45 -7.92
CA ASN A 161 -13.55 -5.08 -7.79
C ASN A 161 -14.68 -4.71 -8.75
N ILE A 162 -14.78 -5.39 -9.90
CA ILE A 162 -15.83 -5.10 -10.91
C ILE A 162 -16.93 -6.15 -10.85
N LEU A 163 -16.61 -7.44 -11.01
CA LEU A 163 -17.64 -8.48 -11.09
C LEU A 163 -18.36 -8.68 -9.76
N VAL A 164 -17.64 -8.76 -8.64
CA VAL A 164 -18.23 -8.96 -7.31
C VAL A 164 -18.12 -7.72 -6.40
N GLY A 165 -17.64 -6.59 -6.90
CA GLY A 165 -17.32 -5.39 -6.12
C GLY A 165 -18.46 -4.88 -5.24
N THR A 166 -19.72 -4.97 -5.72
CA THR A 166 -20.89 -4.58 -4.91
C THR A 166 -21.09 -5.52 -3.71
N ALA A 167 -20.88 -6.82 -3.90
CA ALA A 167 -20.96 -7.80 -2.81
C ALA A 167 -19.82 -7.60 -1.80
N MET A 168 -18.61 -7.35 -2.29
CA MET A 168 -17.43 -7.05 -1.45
C MET A 168 -17.64 -5.77 -0.63
N LYS A 169 -18.16 -4.69 -1.22
CA LYS A 169 -18.49 -3.45 -0.49
C LYS A 169 -19.52 -3.69 0.62
N ARG A 170 -20.56 -4.47 0.37
CA ARG A 170 -21.56 -4.84 1.41
C ARG A 170 -20.92 -5.64 2.53
N ARG A 171 -20.08 -6.61 2.21
CA ARG A 171 -19.34 -7.40 3.18
C ARG A 171 -18.41 -6.52 4.03
N ALA A 172 -17.69 -5.58 3.40
CA ALA A 172 -16.80 -4.65 4.07
C ALA A 172 -17.51 -3.77 5.11
N ILE A 173 -18.77 -3.39 4.91
CA ILE A 173 -19.56 -2.65 5.89
C ILE A 173 -19.66 -3.41 7.21
N TYR A 174 -19.92 -4.72 7.16
CA TYR A 174 -19.98 -5.58 8.35
C TYR A 174 -18.60 -5.88 8.91
N GLN A 175 -17.62 -6.12 8.04
CA GLN A 175 -16.24 -6.45 8.42
C GLN A 175 -15.57 -5.28 9.18
N TYR A 176 -15.77 -4.06 8.71
CA TYR A 176 -15.03 -2.88 9.17
C TYR A 176 -15.88 -1.94 10.02
N GLY A 177 -17.17 -2.24 10.21
CA GLY A 177 -18.06 -1.37 10.97
C GLY A 177 -18.16 0.05 10.39
N SER A 178 -18.19 0.20 9.05
CA SER A 178 -18.00 1.48 8.34
C SER A 178 -19.03 2.56 8.72
N PHE A 179 -20.18 2.18 9.27
CA PHE A 179 -21.24 3.11 9.72
C PHE A 179 -21.20 3.40 11.22
N LEU A 180 -20.31 2.75 11.97
CA LEU A 180 -20.16 3.03 13.40
C LEU A 180 -19.34 4.32 13.60
N PRO A 181 -19.58 5.08 14.69
CA PRO A 181 -18.75 6.23 15.02
C PRO A 181 -17.34 5.80 15.42
N TYR A 182 -16.38 6.68 15.22
CA TYR A 182 -15.01 6.49 15.73
C TYR A 182 -15.06 6.61 17.26
N SER A 183 -14.91 5.51 17.97
CA SER A 183 -14.93 5.45 19.42
C SER A 183 -14.49 4.08 19.91
N GLU A 184 -14.20 3.96 21.21
CA GLU A 184 -13.88 2.71 21.90
C GLU A 184 -14.98 1.63 21.83
N GLN A 185 -16.24 2.03 21.58
CA GLN A 185 -17.41 1.15 21.47
C GLN A 185 -17.88 0.97 20.03
N GLY A 186 -17.32 1.72 19.11
CA GLY A 186 -17.70 1.72 17.69
C GLY A 186 -16.57 1.25 16.77
N ARG A 187 -16.12 2.15 15.88
CA ARG A 187 -15.03 1.88 14.94
C ARG A 187 -13.69 2.08 15.65
N LEU A 188 -13.25 1.06 16.36
CA LEU A 188 -11.99 1.06 17.08
C LEU A 188 -10.82 0.70 16.15
N SER A 189 -10.94 -0.36 15.38
CA SER A 189 -9.88 -0.89 14.52
C SER A 189 -10.46 -1.97 13.59
N VAL A 190 -9.78 -2.24 12.50
CA VAL A 190 -10.07 -3.39 11.63
C VAL A 190 -9.06 -4.53 11.85
N GLY A 191 -8.22 -4.43 12.88
CA GLY A 191 -7.22 -5.42 13.28
C GLY A 191 -5.89 -5.27 12.56
N ILE A 192 -5.90 -5.34 11.24
CA ILE A 192 -4.71 -5.14 10.39
C ILE A 192 -4.32 -3.67 10.22
N GLY A 193 -5.22 -2.75 10.56
CA GLY A 193 -5.02 -1.30 10.48
C GLY A 193 -6.15 -0.58 11.20
N LEU A 194 -6.22 0.74 11.06
CA LEU A 194 -7.24 1.55 11.74
C LEU A 194 -8.60 1.46 11.06
N THR A 195 -8.65 1.66 9.74
CA THR A 195 -9.88 1.66 8.93
C THR A 195 -9.53 1.52 7.44
N ALA A 196 -10.54 1.24 6.62
CA ALA A 196 -10.39 1.30 5.17
C ALA A 196 -10.48 2.76 4.67
N VAL A 197 -9.70 3.07 3.65
CA VAL A 197 -9.67 4.36 2.97
C VAL A 197 -10.97 4.62 2.21
N GLN A 198 -11.36 5.88 2.06
CA GLN A 198 -12.60 6.30 1.41
C GLN A 198 -12.34 6.92 0.02
N GLY A 199 -12.29 6.08 -1.02
CA GLY A 199 -12.20 6.57 -2.41
C GLY A 199 -10.78 6.91 -2.89
N GLY A 200 -10.69 7.38 -4.14
CA GLY A 200 -9.41 7.73 -4.77
C GLY A 200 -8.61 6.54 -5.28
N THR A 201 -9.23 5.38 -5.47
CA THR A 201 -8.59 4.19 -6.05
C THR A 201 -8.27 4.43 -7.53
N GLY A 202 -7.00 4.21 -7.88
CA GLY A 202 -6.48 4.26 -9.23
C GLY A 202 -6.04 2.88 -9.73
N TYR A 203 -5.64 2.82 -11.00
CA TYR A 203 -5.08 1.64 -11.63
C TYR A 203 -4.20 2.03 -12.81
N LEU A 204 -2.96 1.55 -12.81
CA LEU A 204 -2.09 1.57 -13.98
C LEU A 204 -1.85 0.13 -14.44
N ALA A 205 -1.82 -0.08 -15.75
CA ALA A 205 -1.60 -1.40 -16.29
C ALA A 205 -0.18 -1.90 -15.93
N PRO A 206 -0.03 -3.15 -15.43
CA PRO A 206 1.28 -3.73 -15.20
C PRO A 206 2.12 -3.79 -16.48
N THR A 207 3.44 -3.65 -16.32
CA THR A 207 4.38 -3.76 -17.43
C THR A 207 5.12 -5.09 -17.44
N TYR A 208 5.15 -5.78 -16.30
CA TYR A 208 5.79 -7.08 -16.17
C TYR A 208 5.01 -7.99 -15.23
N GLU A 209 4.72 -9.20 -15.68
CA GLU A 209 4.02 -10.23 -14.91
C GLU A 209 5.00 -11.36 -14.59
N VAL A 210 5.23 -11.63 -13.30
CA VAL A 210 6.03 -12.76 -12.82
C VAL A 210 5.23 -14.04 -13.02
N THR A 211 5.71 -14.94 -13.87
CA THR A 211 5.02 -16.19 -14.24
C THR A 211 5.71 -17.45 -13.70
N ASP A 212 6.98 -17.37 -13.37
CA ASP A 212 7.73 -18.48 -12.79
C ASP A 212 7.44 -18.59 -11.28
N THR A 213 7.31 -19.80 -10.77
CA THR A 213 7.08 -20.06 -9.34
C THR A 213 8.14 -19.41 -8.46
N LEU A 214 9.39 -19.38 -8.93
CA LEU A 214 10.51 -18.67 -8.33
C LEU A 214 11.23 -17.93 -9.45
N PHE A 215 11.31 -16.60 -9.33
CA PHE A 215 11.96 -15.74 -10.31
C PHE A 215 13.02 -14.87 -9.63
N GLU A 216 14.26 -15.06 -10.01
CA GLU A 216 15.39 -14.27 -9.54
C GLU A 216 15.72 -13.19 -10.57
N THR A 217 15.88 -11.96 -10.13
CA THR A 217 16.20 -10.81 -10.99
C THR A 217 17.02 -9.77 -10.24
N GLU A 218 17.51 -8.79 -10.98
CA GLU A 218 18.12 -7.59 -10.42
C GLU A 218 17.33 -6.36 -10.89
N ILE A 219 16.96 -5.49 -9.96
CA ILE A 219 16.24 -4.26 -10.24
C ILE A 219 17.14 -3.09 -9.83
N ASP A 220 17.77 -2.44 -10.79
CA ASP A 220 18.63 -1.27 -10.59
C ASP A 220 19.69 -1.51 -9.49
N GLY A 221 20.43 -2.62 -9.60
CA GLY A 221 21.49 -3.03 -8.65
C GLY A 221 21.00 -3.78 -7.43
N VAL A 222 19.68 -3.92 -7.22
CA VAL A 222 19.10 -4.66 -6.09
C VAL A 222 18.67 -6.04 -6.52
N LYS A 223 19.24 -7.09 -5.92
CA LYS A 223 18.79 -8.46 -6.15
C LYS A 223 17.42 -8.68 -5.52
N ALA A 224 16.51 -9.25 -6.27
CA ALA A 224 15.18 -9.59 -5.83
C ALA A 224 14.82 -11.03 -6.24
N VAL A 225 14.18 -11.75 -5.33
CA VAL A 225 13.63 -13.08 -5.58
C VAL A 225 12.14 -13.02 -5.36
N PHE A 226 11.38 -13.24 -6.40
CA PHE A 226 9.92 -13.32 -6.35
C PHE A 226 9.49 -14.78 -6.25
N GLN A 227 8.64 -15.08 -5.28
CA GLN A 227 8.03 -16.38 -5.11
C GLN A 227 6.52 -16.26 -5.29
N LEU A 228 5.97 -16.89 -6.33
CA LEU A 228 4.52 -16.96 -6.49
C LEU A 228 3.87 -17.81 -5.40
N THR A 229 2.86 -17.26 -4.76
CA THR A 229 2.08 -17.89 -3.67
C THR A 229 0.57 -17.80 -3.93
N PRO A 230 0.08 -18.24 -5.11
CA PRO A 230 -1.31 -18.01 -5.50
C PRO A 230 -2.28 -18.70 -4.55
N GLY A 231 -3.33 -17.97 -4.15
CA GLY A 231 -4.40 -18.48 -3.31
C GLY A 231 -4.07 -18.54 -1.81
N THR A 232 -3.04 -17.84 -1.34
CA THR A 232 -2.78 -17.63 0.09
C THR A 232 -3.73 -16.57 0.63
N GLU A 233 -3.52 -15.30 0.33
CA GLU A 233 -4.43 -14.20 0.66
C GLU A 233 -5.27 -13.79 -0.56
N SER A 234 -4.67 -13.76 -1.74
CA SER A 234 -5.27 -13.39 -3.02
C SER A 234 -5.04 -14.49 -4.07
N PRO A 235 -5.92 -14.61 -5.10
CA PRO A 235 -5.67 -15.52 -6.23
C PRO A 235 -4.37 -15.23 -6.97
N ALA A 236 -3.95 -13.97 -7.04
CA ALA A 236 -2.70 -13.52 -7.63
C ALA A 236 -1.84 -12.89 -6.55
N GLU A 237 -0.80 -13.59 -6.13
CA GLU A 237 0.04 -13.19 -5.01
C GLU A 237 1.48 -13.68 -5.16
N MET A 238 2.43 -12.88 -4.69
CA MET A 238 3.84 -13.22 -4.60
C MET A 238 4.50 -12.60 -3.36
N ASN A 239 5.46 -13.31 -2.80
CA ASN A 239 6.40 -12.78 -1.82
C ASN A 239 7.65 -12.26 -2.55
N THR A 240 8.27 -11.22 -1.99
CA THR A 240 9.54 -10.69 -2.46
C THR A 240 10.59 -10.86 -1.37
N TYR A 241 11.73 -11.42 -1.72
CA TYR A 241 12.89 -11.56 -0.86
C TYR A 241 14.07 -10.78 -1.44
N PHE A 242 14.69 -9.96 -0.63
CA PHE A 242 15.93 -9.25 -0.92
C PHE A 242 17.07 -9.94 -0.16
N PRO A 243 17.99 -10.63 -0.87
CA PRO A 243 19.00 -11.48 -0.21
C PRO A 243 20.17 -10.72 0.40
N ASP A 244 20.40 -9.45 0.02
CA ASP A 244 21.57 -8.63 0.39
C ASP A 244 21.23 -7.48 1.33
#